data_81efe7ffb2a9722298776ebbcc5126f3
#
_entry.id   81efe7ffb2a9722298776ebbcc5126f3
#
_cell.length_a   1.000
_cell.length_b   1.000
_cell.length_c   1.000
_cell.angle_alpha   90.00
_cell.angle_beta   90.00
_cell.angle_gamma   90.00
#
_symmetry.space_group_name_H-M   'P 1'
#
loop_
_entity.id
_entity.type
_entity.pdbx_description
1 polymer ?
#
loop_
_entity_poly.entity_id
_entity_poly.type
_entity_poly.pdbx_seq_one_letter_code
_entity_poly.pdbx_strand_id
1 'polypeptide(L)' 'MLRIAVPNKGMLSEPAWNMLAEAGYRLRSNPRQLVVEDPDNDVELFYLRPLDIAVYVGRGTIDVGITGHEIGRAHV' A
#
# COMPACT_ATOMS: atom_id res chain seq x y z
N MET A 1 -0.05 -10.63 -10.42
CA MET A 1 -0.12 -10.23 -9.00
C MET A 1 -0.33 -8.71 -8.92
N LEU A 2 -1.35 -8.30 -8.20
CA LEU A 2 -1.66 -6.88 -8.06
C LEU A 2 -0.65 -6.22 -7.11
N ARG A 3 -0.13 -5.07 -7.49
CA ARG A 3 0.83 -4.34 -6.67
C ARG A 3 0.13 -3.14 -6.03
N ILE A 4 0.14 -3.14 -4.70
CA ILE A 4 -0.52 -2.10 -3.92
C ILE A 4 0.51 -1.37 -3.07
N ALA A 5 0.56 -0.06 -3.16
CA ALA A 5 1.44 0.74 -2.34
C ALA A 5 0.67 1.31 -1.15
N VAL A 6 1.29 1.25 0.02
CA VAL A 6 0.69 1.78 1.25
C VAL A 6 1.70 2.69 1.93
N PRO A 7 1.23 3.68 2.71
CA PRO A 7 2.16 4.56 3.41
C PRO A 7 2.95 3.79 4.47
N ASN A 8 4.25 4.04 4.50
CA ASN A 8 5.12 3.34 5.44
C ASN A 8 5.18 4.00 6.80
N LYS A 9 4.70 5.22 6.92
CA LYS A 9 4.64 5.96 8.17
C LYS A 9 3.72 7.15 8.01
N GLY A 10 3.45 7.83 9.11
CA GLY A 10 2.63 9.02 9.08
C GLY A 10 1.26 8.79 9.71
N MET A 11 0.52 9.87 9.83
CA MET A 11 -0.75 9.88 10.56
C MET A 11 -1.78 8.92 9.98
N LEU A 12 -1.76 8.71 8.68
CA LEU A 12 -2.77 7.89 8.01
C LEU A 12 -2.30 6.47 7.69
N SER A 13 -1.09 6.11 8.12
CA SER A 13 -0.58 4.78 7.83
C SER A 13 -1.31 3.69 8.61
N GLU A 14 -1.58 3.90 9.90
CA GLU A 14 -2.27 2.89 10.70
C GLU A 14 -3.68 2.60 10.20
N PRO A 15 -4.50 3.61 9.88
CA PRO A 15 -5.82 3.32 9.30
C PRO A 15 -5.73 2.49 8.01
N ALA A 16 -4.77 2.77 7.15
CA ALA A 16 -4.59 2.00 5.93
C ALA A 16 -4.20 0.56 6.24
N TRP A 17 -3.26 0.36 7.18
CA TRP A 17 -2.84 -0.97 7.56
C TRP A 17 -3.98 -1.76 8.19
N ASN A 18 -4.75 -1.11 9.07
CA ASN A 18 -5.87 -1.77 9.73
C ASN A 18 -6.93 -2.21 8.73
N MET A 19 -7.20 -1.37 7.74
CA MET A 19 -8.14 -1.70 6.69
C MET A 19 -7.70 -2.95 5.92
N LEU A 20 -6.42 -3.02 5.58
CA LEU A 20 -5.90 -4.17 4.85
C LEU A 20 -5.89 -5.43 5.70
N ALA A 21 -5.56 -5.29 6.99
CA ALA A 21 -5.58 -6.44 7.90
C ALA A 21 -7.00 -7.00 8.04
N GLU A 22 -7.99 -6.12 8.17
CA GLU A 22 -9.37 -6.54 8.26
C GLU A 22 -9.85 -7.22 6.99
N ALA A 23 -9.30 -6.81 5.87
CA ALA A 23 -9.63 -7.42 4.58
C ALA A 23 -8.91 -8.76 4.36
N GLY A 24 -8.03 -9.15 5.27
CA GLY A 24 -7.36 -10.44 5.19
C GLY A 24 -6.01 -10.43 4.49
N TYR A 25 -5.44 -9.26 4.24
CA TYR A 25 -4.14 -9.17 3.61
C TYR A 25 -3.02 -9.37 4.60
N ARG A 26 -1.91 -9.92 4.13
CA ARG A 26 -0.71 -10.10 4.94
C ARG A 26 0.03 -8.78 5.05
N LEU A 27 0.34 -8.36 6.27
CA LEU A 27 1.09 -7.13 6.51
C LEU A 27 2.55 -7.45 6.84
N ARG A 28 3.41 -6.42 6.75
CA ARG A 28 4.82 -6.60 7.07
C ARG A 28 5.00 -6.95 8.54
N SER A 29 6.07 -7.70 8.83
CA SER A 29 6.37 -8.16 10.18
C SER A 29 7.30 -7.21 10.93
N ASN A 30 8.00 -6.32 10.22
CA ASN A 30 8.87 -5.33 10.87
C ASN A 30 8.98 -4.09 9.98
N PRO A 31 9.36 -2.93 10.58
CA PRO A 31 9.39 -1.66 9.85
C PRO A 31 10.41 -1.59 8.71
N ARG A 32 11.37 -2.49 8.68
CA ARG A 32 12.39 -2.51 7.64
C ARG A 32 11.94 -3.25 6.38
N GLN A 33 10.90 -4.04 6.51
CA GLN A 33 10.38 -4.79 5.38
C GLN A 33 9.58 -3.83 4.50
N LEU A 34 10.02 -3.64 3.28
CA LEU A 34 9.40 -2.69 2.37
C LEU A 34 8.43 -3.34 1.40
N VAL A 35 8.56 -4.64 1.20
CA VAL A 35 7.70 -5.38 0.27
C VAL A 35 7.21 -6.64 0.94
N VAL A 36 5.93 -6.91 0.82
CA VAL A 36 5.32 -8.13 1.34
C VAL A 36 4.56 -8.81 0.23
N GLU A 37 4.90 -10.06 -0.04
CA GLU A 37 4.14 -10.86 -0.99
C GLU A 37 3.03 -11.59 -0.27
N ASP A 38 1.84 -11.53 -0.83
CA ASP A 38 0.67 -12.21 -0.28
C ASP A 38 0.09 -13.12 -1.36
N PRO A 39 0.63 -14.32 -1.51
CA PRO A 39 0.20 -15.21 -2.58
C PRO A 39 -1.24 -15.69 -2.43
N ASP A 40 -1.75 -15.75 -1.23
CA ASP A 40 -3.14 -16.17 -1.00
C ASP A 40 -4.14 -15.19 -1.61
N ASN A 41 -3.78 -13.91 -1.63
CA ASN A 41 -4.62 -12.87 -2.20
C ASN A 41 -4.12 -12.39 -3.57
N ASP A 42 -3.03 -12.97 -4.05
CA ASP A 42 -2.40 -12.59 -5.31
C ASP A 42 -2.06 -11.11 -5.35
N VAL A 43 -1.43 -10.63 -4.28
CA VAL A 43 -1.12 -9.23 -4.06
C VAL A 43 0.31 -9.08 -3.56
N GLU A 44 0.92 -7.96 -3.93
CA GLU A 44 2.23 -7.54 -3.45
C GLU A 44 2.06 -6.17 -2.81
N LEU A 45 2.40 -6.03 -1.54
CA LEU A 45 2.27 -4.76 -0.83
C LEU A 45 3.63 -4.05 -0.78
N PHE A 46 3.65 -2.78 -1.16
CA PHE A 46 4.84 -1.95 -1.13
C PHE A 46 4.64 -0.84 -0.10
N TYR A 47 5.53 -0.79 0.88
CA TYR A 47 5.47 0.22 1.94
C TYR A 47 6.35 1.40 1.53
N LEU A 48 5.74 2.47 1.09
CA LEU A 48 6.44 3.62 0.51
C LEU A 48 6.04 4.92 1.22
N ARG A 49 6.86 5.95 1.03
CA ARG A 49 6.47 7.28 1.48
C ARG A 49 5.32 7.78 0.62
N PRO A 50 4.41 8.59 1.19
CA PRO A 50 3.25 9.07 0.43
C PRO A 50 3.59 9.73 -0.91
N LEU A 51 4.66 10.52 -0.94
CA LEU A 51 5.07 11.16 -2.20
C LEU A 51 5.51 10.14 -3.24
N ASP A 52 6.17 9.10 -2.82
CA ASP A 52 6.64 8.04 -3.73
C ASP A 52 5.47 7.22 -4.26
N ILE A 53 4.43 7.04 -3.45
CA ILE A 53 3.25 6.29 -3.90
C ILE A 53 2.67 6.94 -5.15
N ALA A 54 2.47 8.25 -5.11
CA ALA A 54 1.91 8.96 -6.26
C ALA A 54 2.79 8.82 -7.50
N VAL A 55 4.10 8.90 -7.32
CA VAL A 55 5.04 8.78 -8.44
C VAL A 55 4.96 7.41 -9.08
N TYR A 56 4.99 6.36 -8.26
CA TYR A 56 5.01 5.00 -8.79
C TYR A 56 3.69 4.58 -9.40
N VAL A 57 2.58 5.05 -8.86
CA VAL A 57 1.28 4.81 -9.47
C VAL A 57 1.21 5.53 -10.82
N GLY A 58 1.68 6.76 -10.86
CA GLY A 58 1.70 7.53 -12.11
C GLY A 58 2.55 6.90 -13.20
N ARG A 59 3.61 6.19 -12.81
CA ARG A 59 4.48 5.50 -13.77
C ARG A 59 3.95 4.14 -14.19
N GLY A 60 2.90 3.65 -13.55
CA GLY A 60 2.39 2.34 -13.84
C GLY A 60 3.16 1.20 -13.19
N THR A 61 4.15 1.51 -12.34
CA THR A 61 4.91 0.51 -11.61
C THR A 61 4.08 -0.14 -10.52
N ILE A 62 3.19 0.64 -9.91
CA ILE A 62 2.26 0.19 -8.88
C ILE A 62 0.86 0.33 -9.45
N ASP A 63 0.03 -0.66 -9.22
CA ASP A 63 -1.33 -0.68 -9.76
C ASP A 63 -2.30 0.17 -8.95
N VAL A 64 -2.16 0.15 -7.63
CA VAL A 64 -3.05 0.90 -6.72
C VAL A 64 -2.21 1.53 -5.63
N GLY A 65 -2.54 2.77 -5.27
CA GLY A 65 -1.87 3.45 -4.16
C GLY A 65 -2.89 3.95 -3.15
N ILE A 66 -2.57 3.84 -1.88
CA ILE A 66 -3.40 4.35 -0.80
C ILE A 66 -2.71 5.57 -0.22
N THR A 67 -3.33 6.75 -0.36
CA THR A 67 -2.71 8.01 0.05
C THR A 67 -3.67 8.88 0.84
N GLY A 68 -3.86 8.54 2.09
CA GLY A 68 -4.64 9.36 3.00
C GLY A 68 -6.02 9.72 2.46
N HIS A 69 -6.37 10.99 2.55
CA HIS A 69 -7.70 11.45 2.13
C HIS A 69 -7.91 11.37 0.61
N GLU A 70 -6.89 11.05 -0.12
CA GLU A 70 -6.97 10.88 -1.56
C GLU A 70 -7.35 9.47 -1.97
N ILE A 71 -7.54 8.58 -1.01
CA ILE A 71 -7.91 7.20 -1.27
C ILE A 71 -9.18 7.17 -2.10
N GLY A 72 -9.14 6.40 -3.18
CA GLY A 72 -10.29 6.21 -4.04
C GLY A 72 -10.53 7.35 -5.00
N ARG A 73 -9.85 8.46 -4.85
CA ARG A 73 -10.02 9.61 -5.75
C ARG A 73 -8.87 9.74 -6.72
N ALA A 74 -7.66 9.65 -6.20
CA ALA A 74 -6.48 9.76 -7.04
C ALA A 74 -6.29 8.54 -7.92
N HIS A 75 -7.00 7.48 -7.64
CA HIS A 75 -6.75 6.18 -8.27
C HIS A 75 -7.94 5.61 -9.00
N VAL A 76 -8.99 6.34 -9.04
CA VAL A 76 -10.16 5.90 -9.80
C VAL A 76 -10.12 6.51 -11.18
#